data_443687662aab7aade370bde89adf532e
#
_entry.id   443687662aab7aade370bde89adf532e
#
_cell.length_a   1.000
_cell.length_b   1.000
_cell.length_c   1.000
_cell.angle_alpha   90.00
_cell.angle_beta   90.00
_cell.angle_gamma   90.00
#
_symmetry.space_group_name_H-M   'P 1'
#
loop_
_entity.id
_entity.type
_entity.pdbx_description
1 polymer ?
#
loop_
_entity_poly.entity_id
_entity_poly.type
_entity_poly.pdbx_seq_one_letter_code
_entity_poly.pdbx_strand_id
1 'polypeptide(L)'
;MQEKANQAIAFNTKATIVAMGLLFILLQIGFHPTYLQYFPKFEQFNWVHHTHGAIMVSWMFMLVIQPYLIHKRKYPVHRLIGKISYITAPLMLISMFLVTRLNYLTTVGKIDFKDVAHIQALNFIEPLSFFIFYVLAVINKNDVYQHKRYMISTSFPMIMAIFSRILYNSFGTMIEPYEYFIPPYFCSLISILLLVNDILKKNNPIPSTIITAVILLNTLIFHARYTEVWQTIVRLVGDTIF
;
A
#
# COMPACT_ATOMS: atom_id res chain seq x y z
N MET A 1 -25.97 26.62 1.68
CA MET A 1 -24.63 26.12 2.09
C MET A 1 -24.63 24.59 2.30
N GLN A 2 -25.58 24.02 2.99
CA GLN A 2 -25.64 22.59 3.30
C GLN A 2 -25.77 21.69 2.07
N GLU A 3 -26.51 22.11 1.04
CA GLU A 3 -26.68 21.38 -0.20
C GLU A 3 -25.39 21.28 -1.04
N LYS A 4 -24.64 22.37 -1.14
CA LYS A 4 -23.30 22.39 -1.80
C LYS A 4 -22.29 21.49 -1.06
N ALA A 5 -22.31 21.51 0.28
CA ALA A 5 -21.49 20.64 1.10
C ALA A 5 -21.84 19.15 0.88
N ASN A 6 -23.13 18.82 0.85
CA ASN A 6 -23.62 17.47 0.56
C ASN A 6 -23.27 16.98 -0.84
N GLN A 7 -23.34 17.86 -1.85
CA GLN A 7 -22.93 17.56 -3.24
C GLN A 7 -21.42 17.34 -3.35
N ALA A 8 -20.60 18.15 -2.67
CA ALA A 8 -19.15 18.00 -2.64
C ALA A 8 -18.71 16.70 -1.95
N ILE A 9 -19.38 16.32 -0.85
CA ILE A 9 -19.14 15.03 -0.16
C ILE A 9 -19.53 13.86 -1.08
N ALA A 10 -20.67 13.94 -1.77
CA ALA A 10 -21.15 12.90 -2.68
C ALA A 10 -20.21 12.71 -3.87
N PHE A 11 -19.74 13.81 -4.49
CA PHE A 11 -18.78 13.76 -5.59
C PHE A 11 -17.44 13.17 -5.15
N ASN A 12 -16.90 13.59 -4.03
CA ASN A 12 -15.66 13.07 -3.45
C ASN A 12 -15.73 11.57 -3.15
N THR A 13 -16.92 11.06 -2.78
CA THR A 13 -17.12 9.64 -2.48
C THR A 13 -17.16 8.81 -3.77
N LYS A 14 -17.84 9.28 -4.82
CA LYS A 14 -17.83 8.62 -6.14
C LYS A 14 -16.42 8.52 -6.73
N ALA A 15 -15.66 9.61 -6.72
CA ALA A 15 -14.27 9.61 -7.19
C ALA A 15 -13.41 8.60 -6.42
N THR A 16 -13.60 8.48 -5.10
CA THR A 16 -12.91 7.48 -4.28
C THR A 16 -13.29 6.06 -4.67
N ILE A 17 -14.59 5.77 -4.89
CA ILE A 17 -15.06 4.45 -5.33
C ILE A 17 -14.40 4.07 -6.66
N VAL A 18 -14.41 5.00 -7.63
CA VAL A 18 -13.80 4.78 -8.94
C VAL A 18 -12.30 4.53 -8.82
N ALA A 19 -11.58 5.37 -8.06
CA ALA A 19 -10.14 5.24 -7.89
C ALA A 19 -9.75 3.90 -7.23
N MET A 20 -10.43 3.52 -6.14
CA MET A 20 -10.18 2.25 -5.46
C MET A 20 -10.61 1.04 -6.29
N GLY A 21 -11.71 1.16 -7.05
CA GLY A 21 -12.16 0.14 -7.99
C GLY A 21 -11.16 -0.08 -9.13
N LEU A 22 -10.64 0.99 -9.72
CA LEU A 22 -9.58 0.91 -10.74
C LEU A 22 -8.31 0.28 -10.16
N LEU A 23 -7.91 0.67 -8.95
CA LEU A 23 -6.75 0.08 -8.29
C LEU A 23 -6.95 -1.42 -8.02
N PHE A 24 -8.18 -1.84 -7.66
CA PHE A 24 -8.52 -3.25 -7.50
C PHE A 24 -8.41 -4.03 -8.82
N ILE A 25 -8.81 -3.43 -9.95
CA ILE A 25 -8.64 -4.04 -11.28
C ILE A 25 -7.15 -4.12 -11.64
N LEU A 26 -6.39 -3.05 -11.42
CA LEU A 26 -4.94 -3.03 -11.67
C LEU A 26 -4.20 -4.07 -10.81
N LEU A 27 -4.67 -4.34 -9.58
CA LEU A 27 -4.16 -5.42 -8.74
C LEU A 27 -4.27 -6.77 -9.45
N GLN A 28 -5.44 -7.08 -10.04
CA GLN A 28 -5.64 -8.33 -10.77
C GLN A 28 -4.71 -8.42 -11.99
N ILE A 29 -4.60 -7.32 -12.75
CA ILE A 29 -3.73 -7.26 -13.94
C ILE A 29 -2.27 -7.46 -13.55
N GLY A 30 -1.77 -6.75 -12.54
CA GLY A 30 -0.36 -6.84 -12.11
C GLY A 30 0.02 -8.21 -11.56
N PHE A 31 -0.89 -8.86 -10.83
CA PHE A 31 -0.64 -10.17 -10.22
C PHE A 31 -1.05 -11.36 -11.11
N HIS A 32 -1.72 -11.13 -12.24
CA HIS A 32 -2.11 -12.23 -13.13
C HIS A 32 -0.91 -13.04 -13.61
N PRO A 33 0.15 -12.49 -14.22
CA PRO A 33 1.27 -13.27 -14.72
C PRO A 33 2.16 -13.88 -13.63
N THR A 34 2.16 -13.28 -12.42
CA THR A 34 3.05 -13.70 -11.34
C THR A 34 2.37 -14.60 -10.30
N TYR A 35 1.04 -14.70 -10.32
CA TYR A 35 0.30 -15.50 -9.34
C TYR A 35 -0.98 -16.13 -9.90
N LEU A 36 -1.93 -15.34 -10.45
CA LEU A 36 -3.26 -15.84 -10.79
C LEU A 36 -3.28 -16.84 -11.95
N GLN A 37 -2.37 -16.74 -12.91
CA GLN A 37 -2.28 -17.65 -14.05
C GLN A 37 -2.00 -19.11 -13.62
N TYR A 38 -1.48 -19.33 -12.41
CA TYR A 38 -1.16 -20.67 -11.90
C TYR A 38 -2.34 -21.36 -11.22
N PHE A 39 -3.51 -20.72 -11.21
CA PHE A 39 -4.75 -21.36 -10.73
C PHE A 39 -5.10 -22.57 -11.61
N PRO A 40 -5.52 -23.73 -11.04
CA PRO A 40 -5.77 -23.98 -9.61
C PRO A 40 -4.60 -24.66 -8.87
N LYS A 41 -3.50 -25.01 -9.52
CA LYS A 41 -2.45 -25.84 -8.92
C LYS A 41 -1.51 -25.12 -7.97
N PHE A 42 -1.06 -23.90 -8.33
CA PHE A 42 -0.17 -23.05 -7.50
C PHE A 42 1.08 -23.77 -6.91
N GLU A 43 1.64 -24.77 -7.58
CA GLU A 43 2.68 -25.65 -7.06
C GLU A 43 3.97 -24.92 -6.59
N GLN A 44 4.27 -23.74 -7.17
CA GLN A 44 5.44 -22.95 -6.83
C GLN A 44 5.23 -22.01 -5.62
N PHE A 45 4.03 -21.96 -5.07
CA PHE A 45 3.71 -21.07 -3.96
C PHE A 45 3.46 -21.86 -2.68
N ASN A 46 3.90 -21.29 -1.55
CA ASN A 46 3.57 -21.85 -0.25
C ASN A 46 2.38 -21.12 0.40
N TRP A 47 1.93 -21.61 1.54
CA TRP A 47 0.79 -21.08 2.26
C TRP A 47 0.94 -19.58 2.63
N VAL A 48 2.18 -19.07 2.83
CA VAL A 48 2.43 -17.66 3.14
C VAL A 48 1.98 -16.74 2.00
N HIS A 49 2.27 -17.13 0.75
CA HIS A 49 1.84 -16.36 -0.42
C HIS A 49 0.31 -16.34 -0.54
N HIS A 50 -0.35 -17.48 -0.34
CA HIS A 50 -1.81 -17.58 -0.41
C HIS A 50 -2.49 -16.75 0.66
N THR A 51 -2.02 -16.87 1.90
CA THR A 51 -2.58 -16.13 3.04
C THR A 51 -2.37 -14.62 2.86
N HIS A 52 -1.16 -14.20 2.47
CA HIS A 52 -0.88 -12.80 2.18
C HIS A 52 -1.76 -12.27 1.06
N GLY A 53 -1.84 -12.98 -0.07
CA GLY A 53 -2.69 -12.59 -1.21
C GLY A 53 -4.16 -12.45 -0.83
N ALA A 54 -4.71 -13.42 -0.08
CA ALA A 54 -6.10 -13.38 0.38
C ALA A 54 -6.39 -12.17 1.30
N ILE A 55 -5.48 -11.88 2.24
CA ILE A 55 -5.62 -10.71 3.15
C ILE A 55 -5.50 -9.41 2.34
N MET A 56 -4.56 -9.31 1.41
CA MET A 56 -4.38 -8.14 0.54
C MET A 56 -5.63 -7.86 -0.31
N VAL A 57 -6.17 -8.88 -0.95
CA VAL A 57 -7.42 -8.77 -1.74
C VAL A 57 -8.58 -8.35 -0.85
N SER A 58 -8.70 -8.93 0.35
CA SER A 58 -9.74 -8.56 1.32
C SER A 58 -9.62 -7.09 1.74
N TRP A 59 -8.41 -6.60 1.99
CA TRP A 59 -8.17 -5.19 2.32
C TRP A 59 -8.54 -4.27 1.17
N MET A 60 -8.10 -4.58 -0.04
CA MET A 60 -8.46 -3.81 -1.23
C MET A 60 -9.97 -3.78 -1.46
N PHE A 61 -10.65 -4.92 -1.25
CA PHE A 61 -12.10 -4.97 -1.33
C PHE A 61 -12.75 -4.07 -0.26
N MET A 62 -12.20 -4.02 0.96
CA MET A 62 -12.65 -3.09 1.99
C MET A 62 -12.48 -1.63 1.56
N LEU A 63 -11.38 -1.26 0.91
CA LEU A 63 -11.15 0.10 0.40
C LEU A 63 -12.15 0.49 -0.71
N VAL A 64 -12.71 -0.46 -1.44
CA VAL A 64 -13.77 -0.23 -2.44
C VAL A 64 -15.15 -0.16 -1.78
N ILE A 65 -15.48 -1.13 -0.92
CA ILE A 65 -16.83 -1.27 -0.37
C ILE A 65 -17.16 -0.17 0.66
N GLN A 66 -16.18 0.28 1.44
CA GLN A 66 -16.38 1.27 2.48
C GLN A 66 -16.89 2.63 1.94
N PRO A 67 -16.26 3.26 0.94
CA PRO A 67 -16.80 4.48 0.35
C PRO A 67 -18.14 4.24 -0.39
N TYR A 68 -18.36 3.03 -0.96
CA TYR A 68 -19.66 2.67 -1.54
C TYR A 68 -20.77 2.66 -0.49
N LEU A 69 -20.53 2.10 0.68
CA LEU A 69 -21.51 2.10 1.78
C LEU A 69 -21.83 3.52 2.26
N ILE A 70 -20.83 4.40 2.33
CA ILE A 70 -21.03 5.83 2.64
C ILE A 70 -21.87 6.49 1.55
N HIS A 71 -21.56 6.24 0.27
CA HIS A 71 -22.33 6.78 -0.85
C HIS A 71 -23.80 6.35 -0.82
N LYS A 72 -24.05 5.11 -0.44
CA LYS A 72 -25.40 4.55 -0.26
C LYS A 72 -26.03 4.89 1.10
N ARG A 73 -25.40 5.74 1.92
CA ARG A 73 -25.85 6.13 3.28
C ARG A 73 -26.05 4.94 4.23
N LYS A 74 -25.39 3.80 3.99
CA LYS A 74 -25.45 2.60 4.83
C LYS A 74 -24.43 2.68 5.99
N TYR A 75 -24.51 3.73 6.79
CA TYR A 75 -23.56 4.03 7.87
C TYR A 75 -23.45 2.92 8.93
N PRO A 76 -24.53 2.22 9.36
CA PRO A 76 -24.39 1.11 10.31
C PRO A 76 -23.52 -0.03 9.76
N VAL A 77 -23.72 -0.39 8.47
CA VAL A 77 -22.95 -1.45 7.81
C VAL A 77 -21.50 -1.01 7.61
N HIS A 78 -21.26 0.26 7.21
CA HIS A 78 -19.92 0.84 7.13
C HIS A 78 -19.17 0.69 8.46
N ARG A 79 -19.82 1.04 9.59
CA ARG A 79 -19.22 0.90 10.92
C ARG A 79 -18.97 -0.56 11.32
N LEU A 80 -19.89 -1.47 10.98
CA LEU A 80 -19.74 -2.89 11.28
C LEU A 80 -18.55 -3.48 10.53
N ILE A 81 -18.48 -3.29 9.21
CA ILE A 81 -17.35 -3.75 8.37
C ILE A 81 -16.06 -3.03 8.79
N GLY A 82 -16.13 -1.73 9.14
CA GLY A 82 -14.99 -0.98 9.64
C GLY A 82 -14.37 -1.58 10.90
N LYS A 83 -15.17 -2.22 11.78
CA LYS A 83 -14.63 -2.94 12.95
C LYS A 83 -13.83 -4.19 12.57
N ILE A 84 -14.13 -4.82 11.43
CA ILE A 84 -13.35 -5.97 10.93
C ILE A 84 -11.91 -5.53 10.62
N SER A 85 -11.69 -4.26 10.28
CA SER A 85 -10.33 -3.74 10.04
C SER A 85 -9.42 -3.86 11.27
N TYR A 86 -9.96 -3.88 12.49
CA TYR A 86 -9.17 -4.08 13.71
C TYR A 86 -8.53 -5.48 13.79
N ILE A 87 -9.04 -6.43 13.03
CA ILE A 87 -8.47 -7.78 12.91
C ILE A 87 -7.67 -7.88 11.60
N THR A 88 -8.22 -7.39 10.49
CA THR A 88 -7.57 -7.54 9.18
C THR A 88 -6.29 -6.72 9.05
N ALA A 89 -6.18 -5.54 9.69
CA ALA A 89 -4.97 -4.73 9.61
C ALA A 89 -3.78 -5.36 10.36
N PRO A 90 -3.90 -5.86 11.61
CA PRO A 90 -2.83 -6.66 12.22
C PRO A 90 -2.46 -7.91 11.41
N LEU A 91 -3.44 -8.64 10.88
CA LEU A 91 -3.18 -9.79 10.02
C LEU A 91 -2.45 -9.39 8.74
N MET A 92 -2.76 -8.21 8.17
CA MET A 92 -2.03 -7.64 7.05
C MET A 92 -0.56 -7.44 7.38
N LEU A 93 -0.26 -6.77 8.51
CA LEU A 93 1.13 -6.54 8.95
C LEU A 93 1.87 -7.84 9.21
N ILE A 94 1.23 -8.81 9.86
CA ILE A 94 1.81 -10.15 10.08
C ILE A 94 2.09 -10.83 8.76
N SER A 95 1.17 -10.79 7.80
CA SER A 95 1.35 -11.41 6.48
C SER A 95 2.48 -10.73 5.68
N MET A 96 2.58 -9.40 5.73
CA MET A 96 3.69 -8.65 5.12
C MET A 96 5.02 -9.05 5.74
N PHE A 97 5.09 -9.15 7.07
CA PHE A 97 6.27 -9.63 7.78
C PHE A 97 6.67 -11.05 7.36
N LEU A 98 5.71 -11.98 7.27
CA LEU A 98 5.98 -13.37 6.87
C LEU A 98 6.50 -13.46 5.43
N VAL A 99 5.95 -12.68 4.49
CA VAL A 99 6.46 -12.62 3.12
C VAL A 99 7.85 -12.02 3.05
N THR A 100 8.10 -10.95 3.83
CA THR A 100 9.43 -10.32 3.92
C THR A 100 10.47 -11.31 4.45
N ARG A 101 10.15 -12.00 5.55
CA ARG A 101 10.99 -13.05 6.12
C ARG A 101 11.24 -14.18 5.11
N LEU A 102 10.21 -14.67 4.47
CA LEU A 102 10.32 -15.73 3.46
C LEU A 102 11.24 -15.30 2.32
N ASN A 103 11.06 -14.09 1.81
CA ASN A 103 11.90 -13.53 0.75
C ASN A 103 13.37 -13.43 1.19
N TYR A 104 13.63 -12.94 2.41
CA TYR A 104 14.98 -12.89 2.97
C TYR A 104 15.63 -14.28 3.03
N LEU A 105 14.96 -15.25 3.65
CA LEU A 105 15.48 -16.62 3.84
C LEU A 105 15.67 -17.37 2.51
N THR A 106 14.93 -17.02 1.47
CA THR A 106 15.07 -17.64 0.15
C THR A 106 16.16 -17.02 -0.70
N THR A 107 16.63 -15.82 -0.38
CA THR A 107 17.63 -15.07 -1.15
C THR A 107 19.00 -15.02 -0.46
N VAL A 108 19.04 -14.93 0.87
CA VAL A 108 20.29 -14.88 1.62
C VAL A 108 21.16 -16.11 1.37
N GLY A 109 22.44 -15.87 1.09
CA GLY A 109 23.40 -16.93 0.75
C GLY A 109 23.32 -17.45 -0.69
N LYS A 110 22.35 -16.98 -1.52
CA LYS A 110 22.22 -17.36 -2.93
C LYS A 110 22.61 -16.26 -3.89
N ILE A 111 22.49 -15.00 -3.47
CA ILE A 111 22.89 -13.82 -4.22
C ILE A 111 23.78 -12.94 -3.33
N ASP A 112 24.42 -11.93 -3.91
CA ASP A 112 25.21 -10.97 -3.15
C ASP A 112 24.32 -10.31 -2.07
N PHE A 113 24.87 -10.14 -0.87
CA PHE A 113 24.10 -9.54 0.25
C PHE A 113 23.65 -8.11 -0.05
N LYS A 114 24.37 -7.38 -0.86
CA LYS A 114 23.97 -6.07 -1.36
C LYS A 114 22.64 -6.12 -2.11
N ASP A 115 22.42 -7.16 -2.91
CA ASP A 115 21.17 -7.36 -3.65
C ASP A 115 20.04 -7.84 -2.73
N VAL A 116 20.37 -8.70 -1.75
CA VAL A 116 19.41 -9.05 -0.68
C VAL A 116 18.93 -7.78 0.01
N ALA A 117 19.85 -6.92 0.45
CA ALA A 117 19.52 -5.68 1.14
C ALA A 117 18.71 -4.72 0.25
N HIS A 118 19.00 -4.67 -1.05
CA HIS A 118 18.24 -3.90 -2.03
C HIS A 118 16.77 -4.36 -2.09
N ILE A 119 16.54 -5.64 -2.20
CA ILE A 119 15.18 -6.22 -2.27
C ILE A 119 14.40 -5.93 -0.98
N GLN A 120 15.07 -5.97 0.19
CA GLN A 120 14.41 -5.74 1.47
C GLN A 120 14.02 -4.27 1.71
N ALA A 121 14.50 -3.31 0.92
CA ALA A 121 14.19 -1.89 1.14
C ALA A 121 12.69 -1.60 1.10
N LEU A 122 11.99 -2.04 0.06
CA LEU A 122 10.54 -1.88 -0.04
C LEU A 122 9.79 -2.75 0.97
N ASN A 123 10.26 -3.98 1.19
CA ASN A 123 9.63 -4.93 2.10
C ASN A 123 9.60 -4.45 3.56
N PHE A 124 10.54 -3.58 3.98
CA PHE A 124 10.57 -3.02 5.35
C PHE A 124 9.76 -1.73 5.46
N ILE A 125 9.77 -0.92 4.40
CA ILE A 125 9.16 0.42 4.40
C ILE A 125 7.64 0.34 4.23
N GLU A 126 7.16 -0.55 3.36
CA GLU A 126 5.74 -0.66 3.05
C GLU A 126 4.87 -1.07 4.26
N PRO A 127 5.24 -2.07 5.09
CA PRO A 127 4.51 -2.38 6.31
C PRO A 127 4.46 -1.22 7.31
N LEU A 128 5.56 -0.48 7.45
CA LEU A 128 5.63 0.67 8.35
C LEU A 128 4.68 1.79 7.89
N SER A 129 4.66 2.08 6.59
CA SER A 129 3.77 3.09 6.01
C SER A 129 2.30 2.69 6.17
N PHE A 130 1.97 1.43 5.88
CA PHE A 130 0.64 0.89 6.12
C PHE A 130 0.22 1.05 7.59
N PHE A 131 1.09 0.69 8.52
CA PHE A 131 0.85 0.83 9.95
C PHE A 131 0.58 2.27 10.36
N ILE A 132 1.46 3.21 9.95
CA ILE A 132 1.31 4.64 10.25
C ILE A 132 -0.04 5.15 9.75
N PHE A 133 -0.37 4.92 8.49
CA PHE A 133 -1.61 5.42 7.91
C PHE A 133 -2.85 4.79 8.56
N TYR A 134 -2.81 3.49 8.85
CA TYR A 134 -3.92 2.82 9.51
C TYR A 134 -4.15 3.34 10.93
N VAL A 135 -3.10 3.46 11.73
CA VAL A 135 -3.19 4.00 13.10
C VAL A 135 -3.73 5.43 13.09
N LEU A 136 -3.21 6.29 12.21
CA LEU A 136 -3.71 7.67 12.06
C LEU A 136 -5.17 7.69 11.61
N ALA A 137 -5.59 6.79 10.73
CA ALA A 137 -6.99 6.68 10.32
C ALA A 137 -7.91 6.30 11.50
N VAL A 138 -7.48 5.35 12.34
CA VAL A 138 -8.26 4.89 13.50
C VAL A 138 -8.33 5.96 14.59
N ILE A 139 -7.22 6.62 14.91
CA ILE A 139 -7.18 7.70 15.90
C ILE A 139 -8.08 8.86 15.48
N ASN A 140 -8.09 9.20 14.19
CA ASN A 140 -8.88 10.30 13.65
C ASN A 140 -10.26 9.88 13.12
N LYS A 141 -10.81 8.75 13.56
CA LYS A 141 -12.10 8.23 13.04
C LYS A 141 -13.30 9.16 13.23
N ASN A 142 -13.23 10.09 14.16
CA ASN A 142 -14.28 11.08 14.41
C ASN A 142 -14.18 12.30 13.47
N ASP A 143 -13.04 12.54 12.85
CA ASP A 143 -12.85 13.52 11.79
C ASP A 143 -12.94 12.81 10.42
N VAL A 144 -14.08 12.98 9.74
CA VAL A 144 -14.38 12.31 8.47
C VAL A 144 -13.31 12.59 7.40
N TYR A 145 -12.77 13.83 7.37
CA TYR A 145 -11.78 14.22 6.39
C TYR A 145 -10.44 13.51 6.62
N GLN A 146 -9.92 13.59 7.84
CA GLN A 146 -8.65 12.96 8.22
C GLN A 146 -8.73 11.43 8.12
N HIS A 147 -9.79 10.83 8.69
CA HIS A 147 -10.03 9.40 8.60
C HIS A 147 -10.00 8.89 7.15
N LYS A 148 -10.76 9.56 6.27
CA LYS A 148 -10.81 9.20 4.85
C LYS A 148 -9.43 9.31 4.19
N ARG A 149 -8.69 10.40 4.45
CA ARG A 149 -7.35 10.62 3.88
C ARG A 149 -6.40 9.50 4.26
N TYR A 150 -6.30 9.21 5.55
CA TYR A 150 -5.39 8.16 6.03
C TYR A 150 -5.82 6.74 5.61
N MET A 151 -7.13 6.43 5.61
CA MET A 151 -7.61 5.12 5.14
C MET A 151 -7.28 4.89 3.66
N ILE A 152 -7.50 5.88 2.79
CA ILE A 152 -7.13 5.77 1.38
C ILE A 152 -5.62 5.59 1.24
N SER A 153 -4.83 6.26 2.07
CA SER A 153 -3.37 6.20 2.01
C SER A 153 -2.78 4.84 2.39
N THR A 154 -3.55 3.96 3.06
CA THR A 154 -3.14 2.56 3.24
C THR A 154 -3.00 1.80 1.91
N SER A 155 -3.48 2.35 0.79
CA SER A 155 -3.28 1.78 -0.54
C SER A 155 -1.91 2.07 -1.17
N PHE A 156 -1.12 3.04 -0.67
CA PHE A 156 0.17 3.38 -1.27
C PHE A 156 1.15 2.20 -1.36
N PRO A 157 1.35 1.37 -0.32
CA PRO A 157 2.17 0.17 -0.43
C PRO A 157 1.70 -0.76 -1.55
N MET A 158 0.39 -0.89 -1.72
CA MET A 158 -0.19 -1.72 -2.78
C MET A 158 0.04 -1.12 -4.17
N ILE A 159 -0.05 0.21 -4.32
CA ILE A 159 0.24 0.91 -5.57
C ILE A 159 1.67 0.62 -6.01
N MET A 160 2.64 0.68 -5.09
CA MET A 160 4.04 0.37 -5.40
C MET A 160 4.18 -1.06 -5.94
N ALA A 161 3.63 -2.05 -5.23
CA ALA A 161 3.71 -3.46 -5.63
C ALA A 161 2.99 -3.76 -6.96
N ILE A 162 1.83 -3.15 -7.20
CA ILE A 162 1.04 -3.33 -8.42
C ILE A 162 1.79 -2.71 -9.61
N PHE A 163 2.25 -1.46 -9.46
CA PHE A 163 2.87 -0.71 -10.54
C PHE A 163 4.20 -1.34 -10.98
N SER A 164 5.03 -1.75 -10.02
CA SER A 164 6.27 -2.49 -10.32
C SER A 164 6.00 -3.74 -11.16
N ARG A 165 4.99 -4.55 -10.79
CA ARG A 165 4.62 -5.75 -11.55
C ARG A 165 4.07 -5.45 -12.93
N ILE A 166 3.21 -4.44 -13.07
CA ILE A 166 2.68 -4.04 -14.38
C ILE A 166 3.81 -3.60 -15.29
N LEU A 167 4.74 -2.79 -14.80
CA LEU A 167 5.88 -2.34 -15.58
C LEU A 167 6.77 -3.51 -16.01
N TYR A 168 7.15 -4.38 -15.09
CA TYR A 168 7.96 -5.55 -15.40
C TYR A 168 7.26 -6.51 -16.37
N ASN A 169 5.98 -6.80 -16.14
CA ASN A 169 5.19 -7.69 -17.01
C ASN A 169 4.99 -7.13 -18.42
N SER A 170 4.97 -5.79 -18.57
CA SER A 170 4.75 -5.15 -19.87
C SER A 170 6.03 -4.96 -20.67
N PHE A 171 7.15 -4.70 -20.00
CA PHE A 171 8.40 -4.30 -20.64
C PHE A 171 9.57 -5.29 -20.40
N GLY A 172 9.40 -6.23 -19.46
CA GLY A 172 10.43 -7.22 -19.14
C GLY A 172 11.75 -6.59 -18.75
N THR A 173 12.85 -7.20 -19.20
CA THR A 173 14.21 -6.72 -18.93
C THR A 173 14.54 -5.36 -19.55
N MET A 174 13.74 -4.86 -20.49
CA MET A 174 13.95 -3.53 -21.08
C MET A 174 13.78 -2.39 -20.06
N ILE A 175 13.01 -2.62 -18.97
CA ILE A 175 12.74 -1.61 -17.94
C ILE A 175 13.59 -1.81 -16.69
N GLU A 176 14.37 -2.89 -16.60
CA GLU A 176 15.25 -3.12 -15.45
C GLU A 176 16.35 -2.05 -15.36
N PRO A 177 16.60 -1.45 -14.19
CA PRO A 177 15.94 -1.64 -12.89
C PRO A 177 14.81 -0.64 -12.61
N TYR A 178 14.31 0.06 -13.63
CA TYR A 178 13.38 1.20 -13.50
C TYR A 178 12.00 0.80 -12.94
N GLU A 179 11.60 -0.48 -13.07
CA GLU A 179 10.35 -1.01 -12.50
C GLU A 179 10.27 -0.85 -10.98
N TYR A 180 11.42 -0.73 -10.30
CA TYR A 180 11.49 -0.44 -8.86
C TYR A 180 11.62 1.06 -8.56
N PHE A 181 12.14 1.86 -9.49
CA PHE A 181 12.31 3.30 -9.30
C PHE A 181 11.04 4.09 -9.58
N ILE A 182 10.31 3.75 -10.64
CA ILE A 182 9.13 4.51 -11.07
C ILE A 182 8.03 4.54 -10.01
N PRO A 183 7.64 3.43 -9.35
CA PRO A 183 6.55 3.43 -8.38
C PRO A 183 6.73 4.36 -7.18
N PRO A 184 7.89 4.46 -6.50
CA PRO A 184 8.10 5.43 -5.42
C PRO A 184 7.93 6.88 -5.87
N TYR A 185 8.43 7.25 -7.04
CA TYR A 185 8.26 8.60 -7.58
C TYR A 185 6.81 8.88 -7.98
N PHE A 186 6.12 7.90 -8.55
CA PHE A 186 4.70 8.01 -8.87
C PHE A 186 3.85 8.22 -7.61
N CYS A 187 4.11 7.46 -6.55
CA CYS A 187 3.46 7.65 -5.25
C CYS A 187 3.79 9.03 -4.64
N SER A 188 5.04 9.49 -4.74
CA SER A 188 5.46 10.81 -4.30
C SER A 188 4.70 11.91 -5.05
N LEU A 189 4.59 11.80 -6.37
CA LEU A 189 3.83 12.74 -7.19
C LEU A 189 2.35 12.79 -6.77
N ILE A 190 1.71 11.63 -6.61
CA ILE A 190 0.31 11.57 -6.14
C ILE A 190 0.16 12.26 -4.78
N SER A 191 1.05 11.97 -3.83
CA SER A 191 0.97 12.55 -2.48
C SER A 191 1.15 14.07 -2.50
N ILE A 192 2.07 14.60 -3.31
CA ILE A 192 2.28 16.04 -3.50
C ILE A 192 1.05 16.68 -4.15
N LEU A 193 0.49 16.06 -5.19
CA LEU A 193 -0.74 16.55 -5.83
C LEU A 193 -1.93 16.60 -4.86
N LEU A 194 -2.04 15.62 -3.96
CA LEU A 194 -3.05 15.63 -2.90
C LEU A 194 -2.83 16.80 -1.93
N LEU A 195 -1.60 17.06 -1.52
CA LEU A 195 -1.24 18.18 -0.64
C LEU A 195 -1.54 19.53 -1.31
N VAL A 196 -1.10 19.72 -2.55
CA VAL A 196 -1.35 20.95 -3.32
C VAL A 196 -2.86 21.18 -3.49
N ASN A 197 -3.63 20.13 -3.83
CA ASN A 197 -5.09 20.25 -3.94
C ASN A 197 -5.75 20.64 -2.61
N ASP A 198 -5.25 20.16 -1.48
CA ASP A 198 -5.81 20.50 -0.17
C ASP A 198 -5.49 21.97 0.19
N ILE A 199 -4.29 22.43 -0.11
CA ILE A 199 -3.89 23.84 0.08
C ILE A 199 -4.75 24.76 -0.80
N LEU A 200 -4.86 24.45 -2.09
CA LEU A 200 -5.63 25.28 -3.03
C LEU A 200 -7.12 25.34 -2.69
N LYS A 201 -7.69 24.25 -2.18
CA LYS A 201 -9.10 24.18 -1.75
C LYS A 201 -9.33 24.66 -0.32
N LYS A 202 -8.28 25.14 0.36
CA LYS A 202 -8.34 25.58 1.77
C LYS A 202 -8.91 24.50 2.71
N ASN A 203 -8.66 23.23 2.39
CA ASN A 203 -8.95 22.11 3.29
C ASN A 203 -7.87 22.05 4.39
N ASN A 204 -8.11 21.22 5.42
CA ASN A 204 -7.07 20.91 6.40
C ASN A 204 -5.89 20.19 5.71
N PRO A 205 -4.68 20.79 5.60
CA PRO A 205 -3.56 20.17 4.90
C PRO A 205 -2.79 19.16 5.76
N ILE A 206 -3.04 19.09 7.07
CA ILE A 206 -2.28 18.22 7.98
C ILE A 206 -2.21 16.78 7.52
N PRO A 207 -3.33 16.11 7.16
CA PRO A 207 -3.26 14.71 6.70
C PRO A 207 -2.40 14.54 5.46
N SER A 208 -2.59 15.38 4.46
CA SER A 208 -1.83 15.30 3.20
C SER A 208 -0.35 15.62 3.41
N THR A 209 -0.01 16.53 4.32
CA THR A 209 1.39 16.83 4.70
C THR A 209 2.05 15.62 5.32
N ILE A 210 1.39 14.94 6.27
CA ILE A 210 1.92 13.74 6.92
C ILE A 210 2.07 12.60 5.89
N ILE A 211 1.06 12.39 5.04
CA ILE A 211 1.11 11.38 3.97
C ILE A 211 2.29 11.66 3.04
N THR A 212 2.44 12.89 2.58
CA THR A 212 3.54 13.29 1.68
C THR A 212 4.89 13.10 2.36
N ALA A 213 5.04 13.47 3.63
CA ALA A 213 6.27 13.28 4.38
C ALA A 213 6.66 11.80 4.49
N VAL A 214 5.70 10.92 4.81
CA VAL A 214 5.94 9.47 4.89
C VAL A 214 6.33 8.90 3.53
N ILE A 215 5.63 9.26 2.46
CA ILE A 215 5.92 8.75 1.10
C ILE A 215 7.28 9.27 0.59
N LEU A 216 7.63 10.54 0.84
CA LEU A 216 8.95 11.07 0.49
C LEU A 216 10.06 10.40 1.31
N LEU A 217 9.83 10.14 2.60
CA LEU A 217 10.78 9.39 3.42
C LEU A 217 11.00 7.97 2.89
N ASN A 218 9.93 7.29 2.45
CA ASN A 218 10.05 5.98 1.79
C ASN A 218 10.93 6.06 0.55
N THR A 219 10.73 7.09 -0.29
CA THR A 219 11.55 7.29 -1.49
C THR A 219 13.02 7.56 -1.13
N LEU A 220 13.30 8.33 -0.07
CA LEU A 220 14.66 8.57 0.41
C LEU A 220 15.31 7.28 0.93
N ILE A 221 14.62 6.50 1.75
CA ILE A 221 15.15 5.22 2.26
C ILE A 221 15.38 4.24 1.10
N PHE A 222 14.48 4.22 0.11
CA PHE A 222 14.70 3.43 -1.10
C PHE A 222 16.00 3.82 -1.82
N HIS A 223 16.37 5.10 -1.85
CA HIS A 223 17.67 5.52 -2.40
C HIS A 223 18.87 5.13 -1.53
N ALA A 224 18.67 5.04 -0.22
CA ALA A 224 19.71 4.60 0.71
C ALA A 224 20.00 3.08 0.67
N ARG A 225 19.22 2.29 -0.08
CA ARG A 225 19.27 0.81 -0.09
C ARG A 225 20.60 0.17 -0.46
N TYR A 226 21.50 0.91 -1.12
CA TYR A 226 22.85 0.45 -1.47
C TYR A 226 23.93 0.85 -0.46
N THR A 227 23.57 1.65 0.57
CA THR A 227 24.52 2.10 1.59
C THR A 227 24.88 0.98 2.56
N GLU A 228 26.08 1.05 3.14
CA GLU A 228 26.51 0.11 4.19
C GLU A 228 25.61 0.18 5.42
N VAL A 229 25.08 1.38 5.74
CA VAL A 229 24.14 1.56 6.85
C VAL A 229 22.89 0.72 6.63
N TRP A 230 22.29 0.76 5.43
CA TRP A 230 21.12 -0.04 5.10
C TRP A 230 21.43 -1.54 5.16
N GLN A 231 22.53 -1.97 4.57
CA GLN A 231 22.97 -3.37 4.61
C GLN A 231 23.13 -3.87 6.06
N THR A 232 23.71 -3.03 6.94
CA THR A 232 23.85 -3.35 8.36
C THR A 232 22.50 -3.52 9.06
N ILE A 233 21.53 -2.63 8.77
CA ILE A 233 20.17 -2.74 9.30
C ILE A 233 19.51 -4.04 8.83
N VAL A 234 19.59 -4.37 7.54
CA VAL A 234 19.00 -5.60 6.99
C VAL A 234 19.66 -6.84 7.58
N ARG A 235 20.97 -6.83 7.76
CA ARG A 235 21.71 -7.93 8.40
C ARG A 235 21.27 -8.11 9.86
N LEU A 236 21.22 -7.01 10.61
CA LEU A 236 20.79 -7.06 12.01
C LEU A 236 19.39 -7.65 12.16
N VAL A 237 18.45 -7.19 11.33
CA VAL A 237 17.07 -7.72 11.33
C VAL A 237 17.04 -9.19 10.90
N GLY A 238 17.81 -9.55 9.87
CA GLY A 238 17.90 -10.93 9.38
C GLY A 238 18.45 -11.89 10.44
N ASP A 239 19.51 -11.49 11.10
CA ASP A 239 20.20 -12.34 12.09
C ASP A 239 19.47 -12.42 13.44
N THR A 240 18.62 -11.43 13.78
CA THR A 240 17.97 -11.37 15.11
C THR A 240 16.48 -11.72 15.09
N ILE A 241 15.78 -11.50 13.96
CA ILE A 241 14.32 -11.60 13.88
C ILE A 241 13.87 -12.68 12.88
N PHE A 242 14.64 -12.94 11.82
CA PHE A 242 14.32 -13.93 10.78
C PHE A 242 14.99 -15.27 11.02
#